data_6ccb6f3c90f848226589d6276e04537d
#
_entry.id   6ccb6f3c90f848226589d6276e04537d
#
_cell.length_a   1.000
_cell.length_b   1.000
_cell.length_c   1.000
_cell.angle_alpha   90.00
_cell.angle_beta   90.00
_cell.angle_gamma   90.00
#
_symmetry.space_group_name_H-M   'P 1'
#
loop_
_entity.id
_entity.type
_entity.pdbx_description
1 polymer ?
#
loop_
_entity_poly.entity_id
_entity_poly.type
_entity_poly.pdbx_seq_one_letter_code
_entity_poly.pdbx_strand_id
1 'polypeptide(L)'
;KHVSIASISKEIYDHTITINGFAKGFAMTGWRLGYMGAPKYIADACSKIQGQVTSGASSFGQKAGAVALTSSLAPTEAMREAFRERRDIVLSMLEEVPGIRTNQPDGAFYVFPDVTYYFGKSDGHTTIHNADDFCDYVMSSAYVGLVSGSAFGDPNCFRLSYAASEEQLREAVRRMKEVLGRLK
;
A
#
# COMPACT_ATOMS: atom_id res chain seq x y z
N LYS A 1 5.72 -16.26 6.27
CA LYS A 1 5.51 -15.66 7.59
C LYS A 1 6.57 -14.58 7.83
N HIS A 2 6.17 -13.35 8.21
CA HIS A 2 7.11 -12.28 8.53
C HIS A 2 8.00 -12.66 9.73
N VAL A 3 9.29 -12.35 9.64
CA VAL A 3 10.27 -12.51 10.72
C VAL A 3 10.90 -11.15 11.00
N SER A 4 10.69 -10.64 12.21
CA SER A 4 11.35 -9.39 12.64
C SER A 4 12.84 -9.66 12.87
N ILE A 5 13.70 -8.74 12.44
CA ILE A 5 15.14 -8.82 12.71
C ILE A 5 15.42 -8.86 14.23
N ALA A 6 14.60 -8.16 15.03
CA ALA A 6 14.69 -8.18 16.49
C ALA A 6 14.43 -9.55 17.14
N SER A 7 13.86 -10.52 16.39
CA SER A 7 13.56 -11.87 16.90
C SER A 7 14.65 -12.91 16.64
N ILE A 8 15.75 -12.53 15.97
CA ILE A 8 16.79 -13.47 15.54
C ILE A 8 17.65 -13.92 16.73
N SER A 9 18.14 -12.97 17.54
CA SER A 9 18.93 -13.27 18.75
C SER A 9 18.80 -12.14 19.77
N LYS A 10 19.21 -12.41 21.02
CA LYS A 10 19.26 -11.41 22.09
C LYS A 10 20.20 -10.27 21.75
N GLU A 11 21.33 -10.54 21.18
CA GLU A 11 22.32 -9.54 20.75
C GLU A 11 21.71 -8.61 19.69
N ILE A 12 21.08 -9.16 18.65
CA ILE A 12 20.43 -8.38 17.60
C ILE A 12 19.26 -7.57 18.19
N TYR A 13 18.46 -8.15 19.08
CA TYR A 13 17.39 -7.44 19.77
C TYR A 13 17.90 -6.19 20.49
N ASP A 14 19.01 -6.30 21.22
CA ASP A 14 19.60 -5.20 22.01
C ASP A 14 20.17 -4.07 21.11
N HIS A 15 20.41 -4.34 19.82
CA HIS A 15 20.89 -3.37 18.83
C HIS A 15 19.79 -2.94 17.83
N THR A 16 18.54 -3.36 18.03
CA THR A 16 17.45 -3.09 17.11
C THR A 16 16.51 -2.01 17.65
N ILE A 17 16.15 -1.06 16.78
CA ILE A 17 15.04 -0.14 16.97
C ILE A 17 13.92 -0.58 16.03
N THR A 18 12.84 -1.10 16.57
CA THR A 18 11.65 -1.48 15.81
C THR A 18 10.67 -0.31 15.77
N ILE A 19 10.40 0.23 14.58
CA ILE A 19 9.43 1.31 14.37
C ILE A 19 8.21 0.71 13.70
N ASN A 20 7.02 1.01 14.24
CA ASN A 20 5.76 0.56 13.67
C ASN A 20 4.67 1.63 13.86
N GLY A 21 3.50 1.42 13.25
CA GLY A 21 2.41 2.38 13.29
C GLY A 21 1.04 1.75 13.35
N PHE A 22 0.07 2.53 13.82
CA PHE A 22 -1.32 2.12 13.93
C PHE A 22 -2.13 2.39 12.66
N ALA A 23 -1.60 3.21 11.75
CA ALA A 23 -2.36 3.76 10.63
C ALA A 23 -2.98 2.70 9.71
N LYS A 24 -2.27 1.58 9.45
CA LYS A 24 -2.67 0.55 8.47
C LYS A 24 -3.31 -0.66 9.15
N GLY A 25 -2.55 -1.44 9.91
CA GLY A 25 -3.03 -2.67 10.53
C GLY A 25 -4.20 -2.49 11.51
N PHE A 26 -4.35 -1.31 12.10
CA PHE A 26 -5.44 -0.98 13.02
C PHE A 26 -6.47 0.00 12.42
N ALA A 27 -6.38 0.32 11.13
CA ALA A 27 -7.26 1.29 10.45
C ALA A 27 -7.32 2.68 11.15
N MET A 28 -6.20 3.11 11.75
CA MET A 28 -6.11 4.35 12.55
C MET A 28 -5.35 5.47 11.81
N THR A 29 -5.62 5.67 10.52
CA THR A 29 -4.90 6.66 9.70
C THR A 29 -5.05 8.09 10.23
N GLY A 30 -6.24 8.47 10.66
CA GLY A 30 -6.55 9.81 11.19
C GLY A 30 -6.00 10.08 12.59
N TRP A 31 -5.62 9.04 13.35
CA TRP A 31 -5.12 9.17 14.72
C TRP A 31 -3.67 9.67 14.79
N ARG A 32 -2.92 9.59 13.70
CA ARG A 32 -1.52 10.05 13.57
C ARG A 32 -0.61 9.48 14.65
N LEU A 33 -0.64 8.16 14.85
CA LEU A 33 0.11 7.44 15.86
C LEU A 33 1.10 6.46 15.27
N GLY A 34 2.27 6.42 15.85
CA GLY A 34 3.27 5.39 15.69
C GLY A 34 3.88 5.03 17.05
N TYR A 35 4.66 3.98 17.06
CA TYR A 35 5.40 3.58 18.26
C TYR A 35 6.74 2.97 17.88
N MET A 36 7.64 2.95 18.85
CA MET A 36 8.91 2.26 18.68
C MET A 36 9.21 1.38 19.88
N GLY A 37 9.83 0.23 19.62
CA GLY A 37 10.47 -0.61 20.61
C GLY A 37 11.98 -0.48 20.45
N ALA A 38 12.68 -0.05 21.51
CA ALA A 38 14.12 0.20 21.49
C ALA A 38 14.75 -0.04 22.87
N PRO A 39 16.08 -0.19 22.97
CA PRO A 39 16.77 -0.14 24.25
C PRO A 39 16.40 1.12 25.03
N LYS A 40 16.26 0.98 26.36
CA LYS A 40 15.70 2.03 27.21
C LYS A 40 16.40 3.39 27.04
N TYR A 41 17.72 3.41 26.94
CA TYR A 41 18.48 4.67 26.80
C TYR A 41 18.15 5.41 25.49
N ILE A 42 17.84 4.69 24.41
CA ILE A 42 17.39 5.28 23.14
C ILE A 42 15.95 5.78 23.28
N ALA A 43 15.07 4.98 23.85
CA ALA A 43 13.67 5.38 24.07
C ALA A 43 13.56 6.65 24.94
N ASP A 44 14.35 6.74 26.00
CA ASP A 44 14.42 7.92 26.87
C ASP A 44 14.93 9.16 26.12
N ALA A 45 15.96 9.02 25.29
CA ALA A 45 16.50 10.11 24.47
C ALA A 45 15.48 10.59 23.44
N CYS A 46 14.81 9.68 22.74
CA CYS A 46 13.74 10.01 21.78
C CYS A 46 12.56 10.71 22.47
N SER A 47 12.14 10.23 23.64
CA SER A 47 11.07 10.86 24.44
C SER A 47 11.43 12.29 24.84
N LYS A 48 12.70 12.52 25.24
CA LYS A 48 13.18 13.87 25.58
C LYS A 48 13.13 14.81 24.37
N ILE A 49 13.61 14.36 23.19
CA ILE A 49 13.60 15.16 21.96
C ILE A 49 12.14 15.41 21.54
N GLN A 50 11.29 14.37 21.52
CA GLN A 50 9.87 14.47 21.19
C GLN A 50 9.18 15.52 22.05
N GLY A 51 9.45 15.52 23.38
CA GLY A 51 8.89 16.48 24.32
C GLY A 51 9.25 17.93 24.00
N GLN A 52 10.45 18.20 23.45
CA GLN A 52 10.87 19.54 23.07
C GLN A 52 10.35 19.97 21.70
N VAL A 53 10.19 19.03 20.74
CA VAL A 53 9.83 19.35 19.35
C VAL A 53 8.31 19.43 19.17
N THR A 54 7.54 18.49 19.73
CA THR A 54 6.09 18.38 19.49
C THR A 54 5.26 18.20 20.76
N SER A 55 5.88 18.24 21.94
CA SER A 55 5.29 17.93 23.26
C SER A 55 4.81 16.48 23.39
N GLY A 56 4.55 15.78 22.32
CA GLY A 56 4.12 14.39 22.30
C GLY A 56 2.87 14.14 21.47
N ALA A 57 2.53 12.87 21.30
CA ALA A 57 1.28 12.47 20.64
C ALA A 57 0.07 12.75 21.55
N SER A 58 -1.10 12.91 20.96
CA SER A 58 -2.37 13.11 21.67
C SER A 58 -2.59 12.06 22.77
N SER A 59 -2.92 12.48 23.98
CA SER A 59 -3.05 11.60 25.15
C SER A 59 -4.16 10.55 24.99
N PHE A 60 -5.31 10.91 24.43
CA PHE A 60 -6.37 9.94 24.15
C PHE A 60 -5.98 9.00 23.00
N GLY A 61 -5.21 9.49 22.02
CA GLY A 61 -4.63 8.66 20.97
C GLY A 61 -3.66 7.61 21.53
N GLN A 62 -2.77 8.01 22.44
CA GLN A 62 -1.86 7.07 23.12
C GLN A 62 -2.64 5.99 23.89
N LYS A 63 -3.72 6.37 24.57
CA LYS A 63 -4.59 5.43 25.28
C LYS A 63 -5.25 4.44 24.31
N ALA A 64 -5.77 4.93 23.18
CA ALA A 64 -6.34 4.09 22.15
C ALA A 64 -5.30 3.13 21.53
N GLY A 65 -4.08 3.61 21.27
CA GLY A 65 -2.97 2.77 20.79
C GLY A 65 -2.59 1.67 21.79
N ALA A 66 -2.54 1.99 23.08
CA ALA A 66 -2.30 0.98 24.12
C ALA A 66 -3.40 -0.10 24.11
N VAL A 67 -4.67 0.28 24.02
CA VAL A 67 -5.79 -0.65 23.91
C VAL A 67 -5.67 -1.51 22.66
N ALA A 68 -5.34 -0.92 21.51
CA ALA A 68 -5.19 -1.65 20.25
C ALA A 68 -4.11 -2.75 20.33
N LEU A 69 -2.99 -2.48 21.03
CA LEU A 69 -1.89 -3.44 21.18
C LEU A 69 -2.15 -4.52 22.25
N THR A 70 -3.03 -4.27 23.20
CA THR A 70 -3.29 -5.21 24.33
C THR A 70 -4.62 -5.95 24.20
N SER A 71 -5.47 -5.57 23.26
CA SER A 71 -6.75 -6.22 22.98
C SER A 71 -6.61 -7.37 21.97
N SER A 72 -7.71 -8.07 21.74
CA SER A 72 -7.77 -9.12 20.70
C SER A 72 -7.47 -8.55 19.31
N LEU A 73 -6.67 -9.25 18.51
CA LEU A 73 -6.39 -8.93 17.12
C LEU A 73 -7.48 -9.41 16.14
N ALA A 74 -8.57 -10.00 16.63
CA ALA A 74 -9.65 -10.52 15.78
C ALA A 74 -10.20 -9.49 14.78
N PRO A 75 -10.39 -8.19 15.11
CA PRO A 75 -10.79 -7.19 14.13
C PRO A 75 -9.75 -6.97 13.02
N THR A 76 -8.46 -6.97 13.37
CA THR A 76 -7.36 -6.84 12.41
C THR A 76 -7.28 -8.05 11.47
N GLU A 77 -7.48 -9.25 12.00
CA GLU A 77 -7.52 -10.48 11.21
C GLU A 77 -8.71 -10.49 10.25
N ALA A 78 -9.88 -10.05 10.68
CA ALA A 78 -11.05 -9.91 9.81
C ALA A 78 -10.80 -8.92 8.66
N MET A 79 -10.16 -7.77 8.95
CA MET A 79 -9.76 -6.82 7.92
C MET A 79 -8.72 -7.42 6.95
N ARG A 80 -7.74 -8.16 7.46
CA ARG A 80 -6.74 -8.85 6.64
C ARG A 80 -7.40 -9.82 5.67
N GLU A 81 -8.39 -10.57 6.11
CA GLU A 81 -9.13 -11.51 5.27
C GLU A 81 -9.92 -10.80 4.17
N ALA A 82 -10.62 -9.72 4.49
CA ALA A 82 -11.32 -8.90 3.50
C ALA A 82 -10.36 -8.29 2.46
N PHE A 83 -9.14 -7.91 2.86
CA PHE A 83 -8.12 -7.45 1.92
C PHE A 83 -7.58 -8.58 1.04
N ARG A 84 -7.46 -9.80 1.56
CA ARG A 84 -7.06 -10.96 0.78
C ARG A 84 -8.09 -11.25 -0.33
N GLU A 85 -9.36 -11.26 0.01
CA GLU A 85 -10.44 -11.45 -0.96
C GLU A 85 -10.42 -10.37 -2.07
N ARG A 86 -10.27 -9.11 -1.69
CA ARG A 86 -10.16 -8.00 -2.67
C ARG A 86 -8.92 -8.13 -3.56
N ARG A 87 -7.79 -8.55 -3.00
CA ARG A 87 -6.57 -8.84 -3.77
C ARG A 87 -6.86 -9.88 -4.83
N ASP A 88 -7.43 -11.00 -4.45
CA ASP A 88 -7.66 -12.14 -5.33
C ASP A 88 -8.66 -11.77 -6.45
N ILE A 89 -9.70 -10.98 -6.13
CA ILE A 89 -10.62 -10.41 -7.12
C ILE A 89 -9.89 -9.51 -8.12
N VAL A 90 -9.07 -8.57 -7.64
CA VAL A 90 -8.35 -7.62 -8.51
C VAL A 90 -7.35 -8.36 -9.40
N LEU A 91 -6.61 -9.34 -8.86
CA LEU A 91 -5.68 -10.14 -9.64
C LEU A 91 -6.39 -10.89 -10.76
N SER A 92 -7.48 -11.60 -10.43
CA SER A 92 -8.28 -12.32 -11.44
C SER A 92 -8.80 -11.39 -12.55
N MET A 93 -9.25 -10.18 -12.19
CA MET A 93 -9.74 -9.22 -13.19
C MET A 93 -8.63 -8.63 -14.06
N LEU A 94 -7.45 -8.37 -13.47
CA LEU A 94 -6.28 -7.85 -14.22
C LEU A 94 -5.72 -8.90 -15.20
N GLU A 95 -5.80 -10.19 -14.88
CA GLU A 95 -5.44 -11.29 -15.80
C GLU A 95 -6.29 -11.29 -17.08
N GLU A 96 -7.53 -10.77 -17.01
CA GLU A 96 -8.39 -10.62 -18.18
C GLU A 96 -8.07 -9.41 -19.05
N VAL A 97 -7.17 -8.51 -18.61
CA VAL A 97 -6.77 -7.33 -19.37
C VAL A 97 -5.54 -7.67 -20.20
N PRO A 98 -5.65 -7.72 -21.55
CA PRO A 98 -4.52 -8.11 -22.40
C PRO A 98 -3.29 -7.24 -22.15
N GLY A 99 -2.13 -7.86 -21.97
CA GLY A 99 -0.86 -7.16 -21.83
C GLY A 99 -0.52 -6.63 -20.43
N ILE A 100 -1.42 -6.72 -19.47
CA ILE A 100 -1.09 -6.48 -18.06
C ILE A 100 -0.50 -7.75 -17.47
N ARG A 101 0.67 -7.62 -16.84
CA ARG A 101 1.34 -8.72 -16.15
C ARG A 101 1.54 -8.34 -14.69
N THR A 102 1.00 -9.13 -13.79
CA THR A 102 1.10 -8.87 -12.35
C THR A 102 1.60 -10.10 -11.60
N ASN A 103 2.37 -9.86 -10.54
CA ASN A 103 2.71 -10.87 -9.54
C ASN A 103 1.64 -10.91 -8.45
N GLN A 104 1.56 -12.02 -7.73
CA GLN A 104 0.72 -12.11 -6.53
C GLN A 104 1.48 -11.51 -5.34
N PRO A 105 1.03 -10.39 -4.76
CA PRO A 105 1.67 -9.81 -3.59
C PRO A 105 1.33 -10.60 -2.32
N ASP A 106 2.33 -10.83 -1.47
CA ASP A 106 2.16 -11.51 -0.18
C ASP A 106 1.62 -10.60 0.92
N GLY A 107 1.61 -9.29 0.71
CA GLY A 107 1.19 -8.31 1.71
C GLY A 107 0.87 -6.95 1.13
N ALA A 108 0.69 -5.97 2.01
CA ALA A 108 0.17 -4.64 1.70
C ALA A 108 -1.26 -4.66 1.13
N PHE A 109 -1.66 -3.61 0.43
CA PHE A 109 -2.95 -3.48 -0.27
C PHE A 109 -2.76 -2.86 -1.66
N TYR A 110 -1.66 -3.22 -2.31
CA TYR A 110 -1.28 -2.76 -3.64
C TYR A 110 -0.96 -3.94 -4.55
N VAL A 111 -1.28 -3.79 -5.83
CA VAL A 111 -0.68 -4.53 -6.93
C VAL A 111 0.23 -3.61 -7.73
N PHE A 112 1.24 -4.17 -8.38
CA PHE A 112 2.26 -3.42 -9.12
C PHE A 112 2.51 -4.05 -10.50
N PRO A 113 1.51 -3.97 -11.41
CA PRO A 113 1.57 -4.61 -12.72
C PRO A 113 2.52 -3.93 -13.69
N ASP A 114 3.18 -4.73 -14.53
CA ASP A 114 3.92 -4.31 -15.71
C ASP A 114 2.95 -4.00 -16.87
N VAL A 115 3.20 -2.88 -17.56
CA VAL A 115 2.41 -2.38 -18.68
C VAL A 115 3.22 -2.12 -19.94
N THR A 116 4.43 -2.64 -20.03
CA THR A 116 5.32 -2.46 -21.19
C THR A 116 4.68 -2.89 -22.52
N TYR A 117 3.70 -3.79 -22.48
CA TYR A 117 2.91 -4.19 -23.65
C TYR A 117 2.22 -3.01 -24.35
N TYR A 118 1.91 -1.95 -23.61
CA TYR A 118 1.22 -0.77 -24.15
C TYR A 118 2.17 0.30 -24.70
N PHE A 119 3.48 0.17 -24.47
CA PHE A 119 4.45 1.15 -24.97
C PHE A 119 4.50 1.13 -26.51
N GLY A 120 4.40 2.30 -27.10
CA GLY A 120 4.28 2.52 -28.54
C GLY A 120 2.87 2.40 -29.11
N LYS A 121 1.88 1.94 -28.32
CA LYS A 121 0.48 1.85 -28.76
C LYS A 121 -0.22 3.19 -28.68
N SER A 122 -1.21 3.38 -29.59
CA SER A 122 -1.98 4.62 -29.70
C SER A 122 -3.46 4.32 -29.98
N ASP A 123 -4.33 5.22 -29.54
CA ASP A 123 -5.75 5.25 -29.95
C ASP A 123 -6.02 6.21 -31.14
N GLY A 124 -4.94 6.77 -31.72
CA GLY A 124 -5.00 7.77 -32.79
C GLY A 124 -4.91 9.23 -32.29
N HIS A 125 -5.02 9.46 -30.98
CA HIS A 125 -4.88 10.77 -30.33
C HIS A 125 -3.74 10.78 -29.31
N THR A 126 -3.60 9.73 -28.53
CA THR A 126 -2.59 9.59 -27.49
C THR A 126 -1.74 8.36 -27.76
N THR A 127 -0.42 8.50 -27.67
CA THR A 127 0.54 7.39 -27.74
C THR A 127 1.16 7.17 -26.36
N ILE A 128 1.23 5.92 -25.94
CA ILE A 128 1.78 5.53 -24.63
C ILE A 128 3.29 5.26 -24.79
N HIS A 129 4.14 6.07 -24.20
CA HIS A 129 5.61 5.89 -24.27
C HIS A 129 6.20 5.24 -23.02
N ASN A 130 5.52 5.37 -21.87
CA ASN A 130 5.97 4.93 -20.57
C ASN A 130 4.79 4.74 -19.61
N ALA A 131 5.05 4.37 -18.35
CA ALA A 131 4.00 4.18 -17.35
C ALA A 131 3.34 5.49 -16.89
N ASP A 132 4.01 6.64 -17.02
CA ASP A 132 3.40 7.94 -16.70
C ASP A 132 2.29 8.24 -17.73
N ASP A 133 2.59 8.14 -19.03
CA ASP A 133 1.60 8.30 -20.11
C ASP A 133 0.45 7.30 -19.98
N PHE A 134 0.75 6.05 -19.57
CA PHE A 134 -0.28 5.05 -19.31
C PHE A 134 -1.23 5.47 -18.17
N CYS A 135 -0.70 5.94 -17.06
CA CYS A 135 -1.49 6.40 -15.93
C CYS A 135 -2.34 7.64 -16.29
N ASP A 136 -1.78 8.59 -17.02
CA ASP A 136 -2.47 9.78 -17.49
C ASP A 136 -3.58 9.44 -18.49
N TYR A 137 -3.32 8.50 -19.40
CA TYR A 137 -4.33 8.00 -20.34
C TYR A 137 -5.50 7.32 -19.62
N VAL A 138 -5.21 6.45 -18.66
CA VAL A 138 -6.24 5.76 -17.87
C VAL A 138 -7.03 6.77 -17.01
N MET A 139 -6.34 7.76 -16.42
CA MET A 139 -7.01 8.81 -15.65
C MET A 139 -7.95 9.63 -16.51
N SER A 140 -7.49 10.11 -17.67
CA SER A 140 -8.28 11.00 -18.54
C SER A 140 -9.41 10.28 -19.28
N SER A 141 -9.20 9.01 -19.66
CA SER A 141 -10.15 8.26 -20.51
C SER A 141 -11.09 7.34 -19.72
N ALA A 142 -10.65 6.85 -18.55
CA ALA A 142 -11.42 5.92 -17.70
C ALA A 142 -11.82 6.50 -16.34
N TYR A 143 -11.26 7.65 -15.95
CA TYR A 143 -11.43 8.26 -14.62
C TYR A 143 -11.01 7.29 -13.49
N VAL A 144 -9.91 6.56 -13.71
CA VAL A 144 -9.32 5.65 -12.74
C VAL A 144 -7.95 6.17 -12.33
N GLY A 145 -7.79 6.47 -11.04
CA GLY A 145 -6.54 6.97 -10.45
C GLY A 145 -5.53 5.84 -10.22
N LEU A 146 -4.42 5.88 -10.92
CA LEU A 146 -3.26 5.01 -10.76
C LEU A 146 -2.04 5.85 -10.36
N VAL A 147 -1.01 5.20 -9.87
CA VAL A 147 0.27 5.87 -9.60
C VAL A 147 1.35 5.21 -10.44
N SER A 148 2.05 6.00 -11.26
CA SER A 148 3.16 5.48 -12.07
C SER A 148 4.23 4.81 -11.20
N GLY A 149 4.78 3.73 -11.71
CA GLY A 149 5.86 2.99 -11.09
C GLY A 149 7.17 3.77 -11.04
N SER A 150 7.34 4.80 -11.87
CA SER A 150 8.48 5.73 -11.82
C SER A 150 8.69 6.29 -10.41
N ALA A 151 7.60 6.58 -9.68
CA ALA A 151 7.64 7.05 -8.29
C ALA A 151 8.17 6.00 -7.30
N PHE A 152 8.28 4.73 -7.72
CA PHE A 152 8.70 3.59 -6.91
C PHE A 152 9.93 2.88 -7.47
N GLY A 153 10.60 3.47 -8.48
CA GLY A 153 11.85 2.97 -9.05
C GLY A 153 11.68 1.98 -10.20
N ASP A 154 10.46 1.71 -10.67
CA ASP A 154 10.23 0.90 -11.86
C ASP A 154 9.29 1.61 -12.86
N PRO A 155 9.84 2.23 -13.93
CA PRO A 155 9.07 2.98 -14.92
C PRO A 155 8.23 2.09 -15.86
N ASN A 156 8.30 0.77 -15.73
CA ASN A 156 7.53 -0.18 -16.53
C ASN A 156 6.19 -0.55 -15.88
N CYS A 157 5.99 -0.17 -14.63
CA CYS A 157 4.87 -0.59 -13.81
C CYS A 157 3.95 0.57 -13.41
N PHE A 158 2.76 0.24 -12.93
CA PHE A 158 1.92 1.16 -12.16
C PHE A 158 1.49 0.54 -10.84
N ARG A 159 1.16 1.37 -9.86
CA ARG A 159 0.59 0.92 -8.60
C ARG A 159 -0.92 1.15 -8.58
N LEU A 160 -1.67 0.09 -8.29
CA LEU A 160 -3.10 0.15 -8.00
C LEU A 160 -3.34 -0.28 -6.54
N SER A 161 -4.12 0.53 -5.81
CA SER A 161 -4.56 0.20 -4.45
C SER A 161 -5.88 -0.57 -4.49
N TYR A 162 -5.96 -1.68 -3.77
CA TYR A 162 -7.24 -2.38 -3.56
C TYR A 162 -7.88 -2.07 -2.19
N ALA A 163 -7.47 -0.95 -1.57
CA ALA A 163 -8.13 -0.41 -0.37
C ALA A 163 -9.39 0.42 -0.73
N ALA A 164 -10.27 -0.17 -1.52
CA ALA A 164 -11.55 0.40 -1.94
C ALA A 164 -12.65 -0.68 -1.81
N SER A 165 -13.91 -0.32 -2.06
CA SER A 165 -14.99 -1.32 -2.09
C SER A 165 -14.82 -2.27 -3.29
N GLU A 166 -15.32 -3.49 -3.18
CA GLU A 166 -15.29 -4.46 -4.28
C GLU A 166 -15.98 -3.91 -5.54
N GLU A 167 -17.11 -3.24 -5.38
CA GLU A 167 -17.84 -2.60 -6.47
C GLU A 167 -16.96 -1.58 -7.23
N GLN A 168 -16.27 -0.70 -6.48
CA GLN A 168 -15.37 0.29 -7.07
C GLN A 168 -14.19 -0.36 -7.79
N LEU A 169 -13.63 -1.42 -7.24
CA LEU A 169 -12.52 -2.15 -7.85
C LEU A 169 -12.94 -2.82 -9.16
N ARG A 170 -14.10 -3.49 -9.16
CA ARG A 170 -14.66 -4.11 -10.37
C ARG A 170 -14.93 -3.08 -11.45
N GLU A 171 -15.54 -1.96 -11.11
CA GLU A 171 -15.83 -0.89 -12.06
C GLU A 171 -14.55 -0.24 -12.58
N ALA A 172 -13.56 -0.01 -11.75
CA ALA A 172 -12.27 0.54 -12.17
C ALA A 172 -11.57 -0.36 -13.22
N VAL A 173 -11.46 -1.67 -12.94
CA VAL A 173 -10.80 -2.59 -13.89
C VAL A 173 -11.63 -2.76 -15.16
N ARG A 174 -12.97 -2.78 -15.08
CA ARG A 174 -13.85 -2.81 -16.25
C ARG A 174 -13.60 -1.60 -17.17
N ARG A 175 -13.55 -0.38 -16.61
CA ARG A 175 -13.25 0.85 -17.37
C ARG A 175 -11.86 0.83 -17.96
N MET A 176 -10.86 0.40 -17.21
CA MET A 176 -9.50 0.23 -17.72
C MET A 176 -9.48 -0.70 -18.92
N LYS A 177 -10.08 -1.89 -18.83
CA LYS A 177 -10.15 -2.88 -19.91
C LYS A 177 -10.78 -2.28 -21.19
N GLU A 178 -11.84 -1.49 -21.04
CA GLU A 178 -12.53 -0.84 -22.15
C GLU A 178 -11.63 0.18 -22.88
N VAL A 179 -10.99 1.09 -22.15
CA VAL A 179 -10.16 2.14 -22.78
C VAL A 179 -8.85 1.58 -23.32
N LEU A 180 -8.24 0.62 -22.64
CA LEU A 180 -7.02 -0.05 -23.09
C LEU A 180 -7.25 -0.89 -24.37
N GLY A 181 -8.46 -1.38 -24.58
CA GLY A 181 -8.86 -2.05 -25.83
C GLY A 181 -8.87 -1.15 -27.07
N ARG A 182 -8.79 0.18 -26.92
CA ARG A 182 -8.70 1.16 -28.01
C ARG A 182 -7.27 1.34 -28.51
N LEU A 183 -6.27 0.99 -27.70
CA LEU A 183 -4.85 1.12 -28.03
C LEU A 183 -4.39 0.00 -28.98
N LYS A 184 -3.85 0.39 -30.13
CA LYS A 184 -3.40 -0.52 -31.21
C LYS A 184 -1.91 -0.39 -31.45
#